data_fda153ea3be54bb340552436ab1b434d
#
_entry.id   fda153ea3be54bb340552436ab1b434d
#
_cell.length_a   1.000
_cell.length_b   1.000
_cell.length_c   1.000
_cell.angle_alpha   90.00
_cell.angle_beta   90.00
_cell.angle_gamma   90.00
#
_symmetry.space_group_name_H-M   'P 1'
#
loop_
_entity.id
_entity.type
_entity.pdbx_description
1 polymer ?
#
loop_
_entity_poly.entity_id
_entity_poly.type
_entity_poly.pdbx_seq_one_letter_code
_entity_poly.pdbx_strand_id
1 'polypeptide(L)'
;TSENGVDAAHFIYVHTAQSIPEGEFHYEGAMRRAYYESKAPDMDEHGNIDTTGTKWRDNQLETSSCGPGQTWQKFMGLFDTLMQGTVTPIDANRVHLRFAFIQPKDQHETQQVMATALMEEITRQVQQDIPIWENKIYQPDPVLCDGDGPIAKHRKWFSQFYAE
;
A
#
# COMPACT_ATOMS: atom_id res chain seq x y z
N THR A 1 4.60 -11.97 -0.80
CA THR A 1 3.65 -10.82 -0.81
C THR A 1 3.95 -9.79 0.29
N SER A 2 4.24 -10.19 1.55
CA SER A 2 4.37 -9.26 2.68
C SER A 2 5.52 -8.24 2.53
N GLU A 3 6.63 -8.59 1.90
CA GLU A 3 7.76 -7.68 1.65
C GLU A 3 7.41 -6.55 0.68
N ASN A 4 6.44 -6.75 -0.21
CA ASN A 4 6.00 -5.73 -1.17
C ASN A 4 5.63 -4.40 -0.49
N GLY A 5 5.01 -4.46 0.68
CA GLY A 5 4.62 -3.26 1.43
C GLY A 5 5.77 -2.49 2.09
N VAL A 6 7.01 -2.94 1.95
CA VAL A 6 8.22 -2.27 2.47
C VAL A 6 9.31 -2.11 1.40
N ASP A 7 9.13 -2.69 0.22
CA ASP A 7 9.97 -2.52 -0.95
C ASP A 7 9.50 -1.27 -1.71
N ALA A 8 10.07 -0.13 -1.37
CA ALA A 8 9.67 1.13 -1.99
C ALA A 8 10.12 1.25 -3.46
N ALA A 9 11.22 0.59 -3.83
CA ALA A 9 11.79 0.69 -5.19
C ALA A 9 10.86 0.07 -6.25
N HIS A 10 10.11 -1.00 -5.93
CA HIS A 10 9.24 -1.65 -6.91
C HIS A 10 8.13 -0.71 -7.43
N PHE A 11 7.71 0.29 -6.66
CA PHE A 11 6.71 1.26 -7.14
C PHE A 11 7.16 1.98 -8.41
N ILE A 12 8.44 2.33 -8.54
CA ILE A 12 8.97 2.94 -9.77
C ILE A 12 9.14 1.89 -10.86
N TYR A 13 9.80 0.78 -10.56
CA TYR A 13 10.26 -0.16 -11.58
C TYR A 13 9.18 -1.11 -12.07
N VAL A 14 8.20 -1.43 -11.24
CA VAL A 14 7.08 -2.32 -11.59
C VAL A 14 5.82 -1.54 -11.93
N HIS A 15 5.48 -0.53 -11.11
CA HIS A 15 4.21 0.21 -11.25
C HIS A 15 4.36 1.56 -11.95
N THR A 16 5.57 1.92 -12.37
CA THR A 16 5.85 3.19 -13.08
C THR A 16 5.48 4.45 -12.29
N ALA A 17 5.56 4.38 -10.96
CA ALA A 17 5.34 5.54 -10.10
C ALA A 17 6.39 6.63 -10.38
N GLN A 18 6.00 7.89 -10.26
CA GLN A 18 6.89 9.04 -10.53
C GLN A 18 7.94 9.25 -9.43
N SER A 19 7.68 8.76 -8.22
CA SER A 19 8.58 8.88 -7.08
C SER A 19 8.45 7.69 -6.15
N ILE A 20 9.50 7.44 -5.36
CA ILE A 20 9.47 6.48 -4.27
C ILE A 20 8.70 7.13 -3.11
N PRO A 21 7.63 6.50 -2.58
CA PRO A 21 6.96 7.03 -1.42
C PRO A 21 7.87 6.93 -0.19
N GLU A 22 8.09 8.05 0.47
CA GLU A 22 8.82 8.11 1.74
C GLU A 22 7.84 7.93 2.89
N GLY A 23 8.11 6.98 3.78
CA GLY A 23 7.25 6.71 4.92
C GLY A 23 8.04 6.21 6.12
N GLU A 24 7.57 6.55 7.31
CA GLU A 24 8.15 6.06 8.55
C GLU A 24 7.46 4.78 9.01
N PHE A 25 8.26 3.71 9.22
CA PHE A 25 7.76 2.40 9.64
C PHE A 25 7.92 2.18 11.14
N HIS A 26 6.80 1.92 11.80
CA HIS A 26 6.72 1.57 13.23
C HIS A 26 6.30 0.11 13.39
N TYR A 27 7.00 -0.61 14.29
CA TYR A 27 6.75 -2.01 14.60
C TYR A 27 6.53 -2.17 16.10
N GLU A 28 5.38 -2.70 16.49
CA GLU A 28 5.01 -2.94 17.89
C GLU A 28 4.26 -4.27 18.01
N GLY A 29 4.88 -5.28 18.63
CA GLY A 29 4.31 -6.63 18.72
C GLY A 29 3.91 -7.14 17.34
N ALA A 30 2.66 -7.57 17.19
CA ALA A 30 2.12 -8.04 15.91
C ALA A 30 1.75 -6.92 14.92
N MET A 31 1.87 -5.66 15.32
CA MET A 31 1.49 -4.53 14.47
C MET A 31 2.69 -3.92 13.75
N ARG A 32 2.49 -3.61 12.47
CA ARG A 32 3.33 -2.72 11.67
C ARG A 32 2.47 -1.57 11.18
N ARG A 33 2.97 -0.34 11.26
CA ARG A 33 2.32 0.85 10.70
C ARG A 33 3.32 1.67 9.90
N ALA A 34 2.84 2.33 8.87
CA ALA A 34 3.59 3.36 8.15
C ALA A 34 2.66 4.51 7.76
N TYR A 35 3.22 5.71 7.76
CA TYR A 35 2.51 6.95 7.44
C TYR A 35 3.24 7.63 6.29
N TYR A 36 2.46 8.07 5.32
CA TYR A 36 2.95 8.78 4.15
C TYR A 36 2.13 10.06 4.00
N GLU A 37 2.83 11.15 3.74
CA GLU A 37 2.22 12.44 3.49
C GLU A 37 2.59 12.94 2.09
N SER A 38 1.64 13.55 1.43
CA SER A 38 1.84 14.16 0.13
C SER A 38 0.89 15.35 -0.02
N LYS A 39 1.10 16.13 -1.07
CA LYS A 39 0.16 17.17 -1.47
C LYS A 39 -0.62 16.70 -2.70
N ALA A 40 -1.92 16.98 -2.70
CA ALA A 40 -2.79 16.78 -3.84
C ALA A 40 -3.43 18.12 -4.23
N PRO A 41 -3.82 18.32 -5.50
CA PRO A 41 -4.61 19.48 -5.89
C PRO A 41 -5.87 19.61 -5.02
N ASP A 42 -6.22 20.82 -4.62
CA ASP A 42 -7.43 21.03 -3.83
C ASP A 42 -8.69 20.84 -4.68
N MET A 43 -9.80 20.58 -4.01
CA MET A 43 -11.11 20.40 -4.61
C MET A 43 -12.10 21.34 -3.92
N ASP A 44 -12.89 22.09 -4.69
CA ASP A 44 -13.91 22.99 -4.15
C ASP A 44 -15.17 22.22 -3.68
N GLU A 45 -16.12 22.95 -3.09
CA GLU A 45 -17.42 22.41 -2.60
C GLU A 45 -18.30 21.80 -3.70
N HIS A 46 -18.00 22.11 -4.97
CA HIS A 46 -18.72 21.57 -6.14
C HIS A 46 -18.01 20.37 -6.77
N GLY A 47 -16.88 19.94 -6.19
CA GLY A 47 -16.11 18.80 -6.68
C GLY A 47 -15.14 19.13 -7.84
N ASN A 48 -14.89 20.41 -8.13
CA ASN A 48 -13.93 20.78 -9.15
C ASN A 48 -12.51 20.78 -8.59
N ILE A 49 -11.62 20.06 -9.26
CA ILE A 49 -10.20 19.96 -8.87
C ILE A 49 -9.46 21.20 -9.39
N ASP A 50 -8.61 21.79 -8.54
CA ASP A 50 -7.75 22.90 -8.97
C ASP A 50 -6.67 22.41 -9.92
N THR A 51 -6.87 22.67 -11.23
CA THR A 51 -5.90 22.37 -12.28
C THR A 51 -4.88 23.48 -12.49
N THR A 52 -4.99 24.61 -11.77
CA THR A 52 -4.07 25.75 -11.92
C THR A 52 -2.77 25.57 -11.13
N GLY A 53 -2.73 24.60 -10.21
CA GLY A 53 -1.59 24.36 -9.33
C GLY A 53 -1.42 25.42 -8.25
N THR A 54 -2.46 26.19 -7.92
CA THR A 54 -2.41 27.26 -6.93
C THR A 54 -2.91 26.84 -5.55
N LYS A 55 -3.80 25.86 -5.49
CA LYS A 55 -4.39 25.36 -4.23
C LYS A 55 -4.05 23.89 -4.03
N TRP A 56 -3.61 23.58 -2.82
CA TRP A 56 -3.18 22.25 -2.43
C TRP A 56 -3.81 21.86 -1.10
N ARG A 57 -4.13 20.57 -0.97
CA ARG A 57 -4.56 19.96 0.30
C ARG A 57 -3.60 18.87 0.72
N ASP A 58 -3.58 18.59 2.01
CA ASP A 58 -2.85 17.45 2.54
C ASP A 58 -3.53 16.14 2.12
N ASN A 59 -2.71 15.22 1.64
CA ASN A 59 -3.13 13.88 1.28
C ASN A 59 -2.29 12.90 2.10
N GLN A 60 -2.95 11.97 2.78
CA GLN A 60 -2.33 11.07 3.72
C GLN A 60 -2.67 9.62 3.38
N LEU A 61 -1.68 8.75 3.54
CA LEU A 61 -1.86 7.31 3.50
C LEU A 61 -1.32 6.71 4.80
N GLU A 62 -2.20 6.10 5.58
CA GLU A 62 -1.83 5.24 6.69
C GLU A 62 -1.90 3.79 6.23
N THR A 63 -0.82 3.04 6.40
CA THR A 63 -0.80 1.59 6.19
C THR A 63 -0.58 0.88 7.52
N SER A 64 -1.32 -0.19 7.76
CA SER A 64 -1.12 -1.02 8.95
C SER A 64 -1.28 -2.49 8.60
N SER A 65 -0.54 -3.34 9.32
CA SER A 65 -0.63 -4.80 9.22
C SER A 65 -0.71 -5.39 10.62
N CYS A 66 -1.60 -6.37 10.80
CA CYS A 66 -1.65 -7.19 12.00
C CYS A 66 -1.23 -8.60 11.64
N GLY A 67 0.02 -8.95 11.95
CA GLY A 67 0.63 -10.20 11.50
C GLY A 67 0.72 -10.33 9.98
N PRO A 68 0.92 -11.54 9.46
CA PRO A 68 1.13 -11.80 8.03
C PRO A 68 -0.15 -11.77 7.20
N GLY A 69 -1.33 -11.88 7.82
CA GLY A 69 -2.58 -12.19 7.12
C GLY A 69 -3.52 -11.00 6.89
N GLN A 70 -3.32 -9.86 7.55
CA GLN A 70 -4.24 -8.72 7.49
C GLN A 70 -3.51 -7.41 7.33
N THR A 71 -3.99 -6.60 6.38
CA THR A 71 -3.49 -5.25 6.12
C THR A 71 -4.65 -4.27 5.97
N TRP A 72 -4.42 -3.03 6.36
CA TRP A 72 -5.32 -1.91 6.12
C TRP A 72 -4.52 -0.77 5.51
N GLN A 73 -5.11 -0.11 4.53
CA GLN A 73 -4.58 1.11 3.94
C GLN A 73 -5.71 2.15 3.94
N LYS A 74 -5.49 3.23 4.68
CA LYS A 74 -6.44 4.32 4.79
C LYS A 74 -5.94 5.51 3.99
N PHE A 75 -6.64 5.81 2.93
CA PHE A 75 -6.42 6.97 2.07
C PHE A 75 -7.29 8.11 2.58
N MET A 76 -6.71 9.29 2.80
CA MET A 76 -7.39 10.46 3.37
C MET A 76 -6.95 11.73 2.66
N GLY A 77 -7.85 12.69 2.52
CA GLY A 77 -7.57 14.02 1.98
C GLY A 77 -8.37 14.34 0.74
N LEU A 78 -7.88 14.00 -0.44
CA LEU A 78 -8.60 14.25 -1.69
C LEU A 78 -9.90 13.43 -1.79
N PHE A 79 -9.85 12.20 -1.33
CA PHE A 79 -11.00 11.31 -1.12
C PHE A 79 -10.68 10.36 0.05
N ASP A 80 -11.71 9.82 0.68
CA ASP A 80 -11.53 8.87 1.77
C ASP A 80 -11.88 7.46 1.31
N THR A 81 -10.94 6.54 1.49
CA THR A 81 -11.12 5.11 1.20
C THR A 81 -10.32 4.28 2.19
N LEU A 82 -10.95 3.26 2.75
CA LEU A 82 -10.27 2.23 3.52
C LEU A 82 -10.18 0.96 2.66
N MET A 83 -8.97 0.51 2.38
CA MET A 83 -8.72 -0.79 1.78
C MET A 83 -8.32 -1.80 2.86
N GLN A 84 -8.99 -2.93 2.91
CA GLN A 84 -8.58 -4.09 3.70
C GLN A 84 -8.01 -5.17 2.77
N GLY A 85 -6.79 -5.59 3.02
CA GLY A 85 -6.15 -6.74 2.36
C GLY A 85 -6.10 -7.93 3.31
N THR A 86 -6.45 -9.12 2.80
CA THR A 86 -6.28 -10.37 3.54
C THR A 86 -5.52 -11.38 2.71
N VAL A 87 -4.56 -12.07 3.34
CA VAL A 87 -3.75 -13.12 2.74
C VAL A 87 -4.00 -14.41 3.53
N THR A 88 -4.61 -15.40 2.89
CA THR A 88 -4.93 -16.69 3.50
C THR A 88 -4.11 -17.78 2.83
N PRO A 89 -3.25 -18.50 3.55
CA PRO A 89 -2.54 -19.65 3.00
C PRO A 89 -3.52 -20.74 2.53
N ILE A 90 -3.29 -21.28 1.34
CA ILE A 90 -4.00 -22.45 0.80
C ILE A 90 -3.14 -23.69 1.00
N ASP A 91 -1.86 -23.60 0.68
CA ASP A 91 -0.83 -24.61 0.88
C ASP A 91 0.57 -23.95 1.01
N ALA A 92 1.62 -24.76 0.95
CA ALA A 92 3.00 -24.27 1.09
C ALA A 92 3.42 -23.25 0.00
N ASN A 93 2.76 -23.24 -1.16
CA ASN A 93 3.15 -22.45 -2.31
C ASN A 93 2.08 -21.46 -2.78
N ARG A 94 0.88 -21.52 -2.23
CA ARG A 94 -0.25 -20.71 -2.70
C ARG A 94 -0.95 -20.00 -1.57
N VAL A 95 -1.37 -18.77 -1.85
CA VAL A 95 -2.20 -17.95 -0.98
C VAL A 95 -3.44 -17.47 -1.72
N HIS A 96 -4.51 -17.23 -0.99
CA HIS A 96 -5.67 -16.50 -1.47
C HIS A 96 -5.56 -15.05 -0.99
N LEU A 97 -5.45 -14.12 -1.93
CA LEU A 97 -5.39 -12.68 -1.66
C LEU A 97 -6.77 -12.06 -1.94
N ARG A 98 -7.27 -11.25 -1.00
CA ARG A 98 -8.51 -10.49 -1.16
C ARG A 98 -8.29 -9.04 -0.77
N PHE A 99 -8.93 -8.14 -1.53
CA PHE A 99 -9.08 -6.74 -1.17
C PHE A 99 -10.56 -6.40 -1.03
N ALA A 100 -10.89 -5.64 0.02
CA ALA A 100 -12.19 -5.02 0.21
C ALA A 100 -11.98 -3.51 0.31
N PHE A 101 -12.76 -2.74 -0.43
CA PHE A 101 -12.71 -1.28 -0.42
C PHE A 101 -13.98 -0.74 0.25
N ILE A 102 -13.82 0.16 1.20
CA ILE A 102 -14.88 0.75 1.99
C ILE A 102 -14.78 2.26 1.83
N GLN A 103 -15.90 2.89 1.47
CA GLN A 103 -15.98 4.32 1.23
C GLN A 103 -17.12 4.92 2.06
N PRO A 104 -16.97 6.16 2.58
CA PRO A 104 -18.08 6.91 3.14
C PRO A 104 -19.17 7.14 2.10
N LYS A 105 -20.43 7.02 2.49
CA LYS A 105 -21.57 7.21 1.57
C LYS A 105 -21.82 8.67 1.18
N ASP A 106 -21.35 9.59 2.00
CA ASP A 106 -21.56 11.03 1.90
C ASP A 106 -20.43 11.78 1.18
N GLN A 107 -19.50 11.06 0.58
CA GLN A 107 -18.48 11.67 -0.28
C GLN A 107 -19.12 12.30 -1.53
N HIS A 108 -18.56 13.43 -1.96
CA HIS A 108 -18.93 14.06 -3.23
C HIS A 108 -18.74 13.09 -4.40
N GLU A 109 -19.56 13.20 -5.45
CA GLU A 109 -19.51 12.32 -6.62
C GLU A 109 -18.10 12.25 -7.24
N THR A 110 -17.41 13.39 -7.35
CA THR A 110 -16.02 13.45 -7.83
C THR A 110 -15.08 12.59 -6.98
N GLN A 111 -15.22 12.62 -5.65
CA GLN A 111 -14.42 11.80 -4.74
C GLN A 111 -14.73 10.30 -4.91
N GLN A 112 -15.98 9.94 -5.15
CA GLN A 112 -16.37 8.55 -5.43
C GLN A 112 -15.77 8.04 -6.74
N VAL A 113 -15.75 8.86 -7.79
CA VAL A 113 -15.09 8.55 -9.07
C VAL A 113 -13.59 8.33 -8.86
N MET A 114 -12.93 9.22 -8.12
CA MET A 114 -11.49 9.10 -7.83
C MET A 114 -11.17 7.86 -7.00
N ALA A 115 -11.98 7.55 -5.99
CA ALA A 115 -11.81 6.35 -5.19
C ALA A 115 -12.03 5.07 -6.04
N THR A 116 -12.94 5.09 -7.01
CA THR A 116 -13.12 3.99 -7.96
C THR A 116 -11.89 3.83 -8.86
N ALA A 117 -11.34 4.92 -9.39
CA ALA A 117 -10.10 4.89 -10.18
C ALA A 117 -8.91 4.34 -9.36
N LEU A 118 -8.83 4.66 -8.05
CA LEU A 118 -7.83 4.06 -7.17
C LEU A 118 -7.99 2.53 -7.08
N MET A 119 -9.23 2.02 -6.94
CA MET A 119 -9.47 0.57 -6.88
C MET A 119 -9.02 -0.13 -8.16
N GLU A 120 -9.30 0.46 -9.32
CA GLU A 120 -8.86 -0.06 -10.62
C GLU A 120 -7.34 -0.06 -10.74
N GLU A 121 -6.69 1.03 -10.31
CA GLU A 121 -5.23 1.15 -10.32
C GLU A 121 -4.56 0.13 -9.38
N ILE A 122 -5.05 -0.06 -8.16
CA ILE A 122 -4.54 -1.08 -7.24
C ILE A 122 -4.72 -2.48 -7.84
N THR A 123 -5.86 -2.75 -8.48
CA THR A 123 -6.09 -4.03 -9.15
C THR A 123 -5.07 -4.26 -10.27
N ARG A 124 -4.79 -3.24 -11.06
CA ARG A 124 -3.77 -3.28 -12.13
C ARG A 124 -2.37 -3.55 -11.56
N GLN A 125 -1.99 -2.87 -10.47
CA GLN A 125 -0.70 -3.06 -9.81
C GLN A 125 -0.53 -4.49 -9.28
N VAL A 126 -1.55 -5.03 -8.62
CA VAL A 126 -1.52 -6.43 -8.16
C VAL A 126 -1.31 -7.41 -9.31
N GLN A 127 -1.95 -7.18 -10.46
CA GLN A 127 -1.75 -8.01 -11.65
C GLN A 127 -0.31 -7.95 -12.18
N GLN A 128 0.38 -6.83 -12.01
CA GLN A 128 1.80 -6.69 -12.36
C GLN A 128 2.71 -7.42 -11.36
N ASP A 129 2.32 -7.47 -10.09
CA ASP A 129 3.09 -8.15 -9.04
C ASP A 129 3.00 -9.68 -9.11
N ILE A 130 1.86 -10.23 -9.54
CA ILE A 130 1.62 -11.69 -9.56
C ILE A 130 2.73 -12.46 -10.26
N PRO A 131 3.18 -12.11 -11.48
CA PRO A 131 4.26 -12.83 -12.15
C PRO A 131 5.59 -12.80 -11.39
N ILE A 132 5.85 -11.70 -10.66
CA ILE A 132 7.05 -11.55 -9.83
C ILE A 132 6.94 -12.50 -8.63
N TRP A 133 5.80 -12.53 -7.94
CA TRP A 133 5.60 -13.42 -6.80
C TRP A 133 5.64 -14.90 -7.17
N GLU A 134 5.09 -15.28 -8.33
CA GLU A 134 5.10 -16.66 -8.83
C GLU A 134 6.51 -17.16 -9.18
N ASN A 135 7.44 -16.26 -9.52
CA ASN A 135 8.79 -16.60 -9.90
C ASN A 135 9.86 -16.20 -8.84
N LYS A 136 9.45 -15.57 -7.73
CA LYS A 136 10.35 -15.12 -6.67
C LYS A 136 10.78 -16.30 -5.80
N ILE A 137 12.08 -16.42 -5.57
CA ILE A 137 12.66 -17.37 -4.62
C ILE A 137 12.96 -16.62 -3.32
N TYR A 138 12.60 -17.21 -2.19
CA TYR A 138 13.00 -16.68 -0.89
C TYR A 138 14.51 -16.85 -0.69
N GLN A 139 15.20 -15.74 -0.49
CA GLN A 139 16.61 -15.69 -0.19
C GLN A 139 16.81 -15.35 1.29
N PRO A 140 17.31 -16.31 2.13
CA PRO A 140 17.48 -16.07 3.57
C PRO A 140 18.45 -14.93 3.87
N ASP A 141 19.55 -14.87 3.14
CA ASP A 141 20.62 -13.87 3.29
C ASP A 141 20.69 -12.99 2.02
N PRO A 142 19.77 -12.04 1.86
CA PRO A 142 19.75 -11.19 0.68
C PRO A 142 20.86 -10.14 0.73
N VAL A 143 21.44 -9.83 -0.41
CA VAL A 143 22.29 -8.66 -0.56
C VAL A 143 21.39 -7.44 -0.74
N LEU A 144 21.33 -6.59 0.27
CA LEU A 144 20.52 -5.38 0.27
C LEU A 144 21.37 -4.15 0.00
N CYS A 145 20.78 -3.15 -0.65
CA CYS A 145 21.37 -1.83 -0.87
C CYS A 145 20.49 -0.73 -0.22
N ASP A 146 20.98 0.50 -0.20
CA ASP A 146 20.27 1.63 0.43
C ASP A 146 18.89 1.91 -0.17
N GLY A 147 18.66 1.49 -1.43
CA GLY A 147 17.37 1.64 -2.13
C GLY A 147 16.33 0.59 -1.81
N ASP A 148 16.68 -0.50 -1.09
CA ASP A 148 15.76 -1.63 -0.83
C ASP A 148 14.77 -1.35 0.32
N GLY A 149 14.86 -0.19 0.97
CA GLY A 149 14.01 0.15 2.09
C GLY A 149 14.25 -0.72 3.34
N PRO A 150 13.28 -0.80 4.28
CA PRO A 150 13.46 -1.47 5.56
C PRO A 150 13.23 -2.99 5.50
N ILE A 151 13.61 -3.69 4.41
CA ILE A 151 13.36 -5.13 4.23
C ILE A 151 13.96 -5.95 5.37
N ALA A 152 15.20 -5.68 5.80
CA ALA A 152 15.82 -6.42 6.91
C ALA A 152 15.05 -6.24 8.24
N LYS A 153 14.61 -5.01 8.55
CA LYS A 153 13.79 -4.71 9.73
C LYS A 153 12.43 -5.41 9.65
N HIS A 154 11.83 -5.43 8.46
CA HIS A 154 10.58 -6.13 8.22
C HIS A 154 10.71 -7.65 8.41
N ARG A 155 11.74 -8.28 7.87
CA ARG A 155 11.99 -9.72 8.03
C ARG A 155 12.21 -10.09 9.49
N LYS A 156 12.96 -9.28 10.25
CA LYS A 156 13.13 -9.47 11.70
C LYS A 156 11.80 -9.39 12.45
N TRP A 157 10.94 -8.43 12.10
CA TRP A 157 9.60 -8.34 12.69
C TRP A 157 8.73 -9.54 12.28
N PHE A 158 8.79 -9.95 11.01
CA PHE A 158 7.96 -11.02 10.46
C PHE A 158 8.34 -12.39 11.02
N SER A 159 9.60 -12.60 11.41
CA SER A 159 10.08 -13.89 11.93
C SER A 159 9.37 -14.38 13.18
N GLN A 160 8.77 -13.48 13.97
CA GLN A 160 7.97 -13.85 15.15
C GLN A 160 6.72 -14.70 14.83
N PHE A 161 6.30 -14.73 13.56
CA PHE A 161 5.11 -15.46 13.11
C PHE A 161 5.44 -16.83 12.50
N TYR A 162 6.71 -17.19 12.38
CA TYR A 162 7.08 -18.53 11.95
C TYR A 162 6.87 -19.53 13.10
N ALA A 163 6.33 -20.70 12.77
CA ALA A 163 6.33 -21.83 13.70
C ALA A 163 7.76 -22.36 13.83
N GLU A 164 8.12 -22.80 15.05
CA GLU A 164 9.35 -23.53 15.33
C GLU A 164 9.27 -24.97 14.77
#